data_df696141435184f5c762becd61827f48
#
_entry.id   df696141435184f5c762becd61827f48
#
_cell.length_a   1.000
_cell.length_b   1.000
_cell.length_c   1.000
_cell.angle_alpha   90.00
_cell.angle_beta   90.00
_cell.angle_gamma   90.00
#
_symmetry.space_group_name_H-M   'P 1'
#
loop_
_entity.id
_entity.type
_entity.pdbx_description
1 polymer ?
#
loop_
_entity_poly.entity_id
_entity_poly.type
_entity_poly.pdbx_seq_one_letter_code
_entity_poly.pdbx_strand_id
1 'polypeptide(L)'
;MSANILNKVRIKMIKKILSILSVLSIFSISLLNAADKKIGFIYIGPPGDHGWTYMHDVGRKYMEEKLGDSISTTYIENVPENADAVRSIRKLAQSGHDLIFTTSFNYMDQTLEVAKEFPDVKFEHATGFQRLDNVSTYSARFYEGRSVIGHIAGKMTETNTIGYIVSFPIPEVIRGINAFYLAASKVNPDVKIKIIWVYSWYDPGKEADAANTLINQGADIIVQHTDSYAPCQAAEKAGVLAFGQASNQEAFCPNAHMTAIEDIWGPYYAAKAQAVLDGTWKSEDTWHGFKEGMVEMSPYNENLLSADLIAEAKAMEAAIEDGSFHSFEGPIYNQAGELVVAEGEVADDGMLAGMMFYVQGIDGDIPQ
;
A
#
# COMPACT_ATOMS: atom_id res chain seq x y z
N MET A 1 64.32 -52.57 -5.21
CA MET A 1 62.95 -52.16 -5.01
C MET A 1 62.28 -52.14 -6.35
N SER A 2 61.34 -53.06 -6.60
CA SER A 2 60.99 -53.45 -7.97
C SER A 2 60.02 -52.46 -8.61
N ALA A 3 60.13 -52.27 -9.93
CA ALA A 3 59.26 -51.42 -10.77
C ALA A 3 57.73 -51.56 -10.50
N ASN A 4 57.35 -52.72 -9.93
CA ASN A 4 55.96 -53.02 -9.58
C ASN A 4 55.40 -52.21 -8.37
N ILE A 5 56.26 -51.75 -7.44
CA ILE A 5 55.88 -50.97 -6.31
C ILE A 5 55.63 -49.50 -6.68
N LEU A 6 56.50 -48.97 -7.56
CA LEU A 6 56.38 -47.64 -8.11
C LEU A 6 55.10 -47.47 -8.97
N ASN A 7 54.77 -48.50 -9.76
CA ASN A 7 53.53 -48.46 -10.56
C ASN A 7 52.25 -48.52 -9.69
N LYS A 8 52.24 -49.30 -8.61
CA LYS A 8 51.08 -49.34 -7.66
C LYS A 8 50.88 -48.03 -6.90
N VAL A 9 51.97 -47.34 -6.54
CA VAL A 9 51.89 -46.03 -5.84
C VAL A 9 51.39 -44.94 -6.82
N ARG A 10 51.88 -44.97 -8.09
CA ARG A 10 51.46 -44.03 -9.14
C ARG A 10 49.95 -44.18 -9.48
N ILE A 11 49.45 -45.40 -9.59
CA ILE A 11 48.02 -45.69 -9.84
C ILE A 11 47.15 -45.28 -8.65
N LYS A 12 47.59 -45.45 -7.41
CA LYS A 12 46.86 -44.97 -6.21
C LYS A 12 46.82 -43.45 -6.13
N MET A 13 47.90 -42.76 -6.47
CA MET A 13 47.94 -41.30 -6.54
C MET A 13 47.02 -40.74 -7.63
N ILE A 14 47.04 -41.31 -8.83
CA ILE A 14 46.17 -40.88 -9.94
C ILE A 14 44.69 -41.10 -9.60
N LYS A 15 44.32 -42.22 -8.95
CA LYS A 15 42.95 -42.46 -8.50
C LYS A 15 42.50 -41.47 -7.41
N LYS A 16 43.41 -41.09 -6.48
CA LYS A 16 43.12 -40.06 -5.47
C LYS A 16 42.94 -38.65 -6.09
N ILE A 17 43.78 -38.30 -7.09
CA ILE A 17 43.68 -37.02 -7.79
C ILE A 17 42.40 -36.94 -8.62
N LEU A 18 42.01 -38.02 -9.32
CA LEU A 18 40.76 -38.11 -10.07
C LEU A 18 39.53 -38.05 -9.15
N SER A 19 39.59 -38.67 -7.95
CA SER A 19 38.50 -38.59 -6.95
C SER A 19 38.37 -37.20 -6.35
N ILE A 20 39.47 -36.46 -6.14
CA ILE A 20 39.43 -35.07 -5.63
C ILE A 20 38.94 -34.10 -6.73
N LEU A 21 39.33 -34.30 -7.99
CA LEU A 21 38.82 -33.52 -9.12
C LEU A 21 37.32 -33.75 -9.37
N SER A 22 36.81 -34.97 -9.19
CA SER A 22 35.37 -35.25 -9.34
C SER A 22 34.52 -34.65 -8.18
N VAL A 23 35.08 -34.57 -6.97
CA VAL A 23 34.39 -33.90 -5.83
C VAL A 23 34.41 -32.37 -5.98
N LEU A 24 35.51 -31.79 -6.49
CA LEU A 24 35.56 -30.36 -6.79
C LEU A 24 34.66 -29.95 -7.97
N SER A 25 34.49 -30.80 -8.99
CA SER A 25 33.57 -30.51 -10.09
C SER A 25 32.08 -30.62 -9.69
N ILE A 26 31.74 -31.47 -8.71
CA ILE A 26 30.38 -31.55 -8.18
C ILE A 26 30.06 -30.31 -7.31
N PHE A 27 31.05 -29.78 -6.59
CA PHE A 27 30.86 -28.55 -5.78
C PHE A 27 30.83 -27.28 -6.63
N SER A 28 31.48 -27.27 -7.79
CA SER A 28 31.43 -26.12 -8.72
C SER A 28 30.17 -26.08 -9.57
N ILE A 29 29.43 -27.19 -9.73
CA ILE A 29 28.16 -27.23 -10.45
C ILE A 29 27.01 -26.74 -9.58
N SER A 30 27.16 -26.78 -8.24
CA SER A 30 26.14 -26.25 -7.31
C SER A 30 26.17 -24.71 -7.15
N LEU A 31 27.14 -24.04 -7.79
CA LEU A 31 27.24 -22.56 -7.79
C LEU A 31 26.79 -21.91 -9.12
N LEU A 32 26.35 -22.70 -10.08
CA LEU A 32 25.79 -22.19 -11.32
C LEU A 32 24.33 -22.64 -11.44
N ASN A 33 23.44 -21.79 -11.03
CA ASN A 33 22.03 -21.62 -11.33
C ASN A 33 21.17 -21.54 -10.07
N ALA A 34 21.35 -20.50 -9.26
CA ALA A 34 20.18 -19.84 -8.75
C ALA A 34 19.66 -19.04 -9.96
N ALA A 35 18.70 -19.58 -10.69
CA ALA A 35 18.04 -18.83 -11.74
C ALA A 35 17.42 -17.60 -11.08
N ASP A 36 17.77 -16.40 -11.58
CA ASP A 36 17.19 -15.16 -11.10
C ASP A 36 15.68 -15.30 -11.10
N LYS A 37 15.04 -15.09 -9.94
CA LYS A 37 13.59 -15.10 -9.86
C LYS A 37 13.04 -13.89 -10.59
N LYS A 38 12.05 -14.11 -11.45
CA LYS A 38 11.39 -13.04 -12.20
C LYS A 38 10.15 -12.59 -11.43
N ILE A 39 10.08 -11.28 -11.16
CA ILE A 39 8.99 -10.68 -10.41
C ILE A 39 8.26 -9.67 -11.29
N GLY A 40 6.95 -9.85 -11.41
CA GLY A 40 6.11 -9.01 -12.24
C GLY A 40 5.25 -8.06 -11.41
N PHE A 41 4.95 -6.88 -11.96
CA PHE A 41 4.01 -5.92 -11.37
C PHE A 41 2.98 -5.48 -12.40
N ILE A 42 1.72 -5.38 -11.97
CA ILE A 42 0.62 -4.82 -12.74
C ILE A 42 0.17 -3.54 -12.04
N TYR A 43 0.34 -2.40 -12.69
CA TYR A 43 0.03 -1.07 -12.17
C TYR A 43 -1.24 -0.50 -12.80
N ILE A 44 -2.10 0.10 -11.98
CA ILE A 44 -3.33 0.76 -12.42
C ILE A 44 -3.05 2.09 -13.15
N GLY A 45 -2.05 2.84 -12.70
CA GLY A 45 -1.62 4.12 -13.23
C GLY A 45 -0.15 4.10 -13.68
N PRO A 46 0.38 5.26 -14.07
CA PRO A 46 1.80 5.41 -14.39
C PRO A 46 2.64 5.55 -13.10
N PRO A 47 3.90 5.06 -13.06
CA PRO A 47 4.81 5.28 -11.91
C PRO A 47 5.11 6.77 -11.63
N GLY A 48 4.70 7.68 -12.50
CA GLY A 48 4.85 9.13 -12.35
C GLY A 48 3.64 9.84 -11.76
N ASP A 49 2.65 9.13 -11.22
CA ASP A 49 1.44 9.72 -10.61
C ASP A 49 1.73 10.44 -9.29
N HIS A 50 2.88 10.13 -8.65
CA HIS A 50 3.25 10.57 -7.31
C HIS A 50 2.21 10.27 -6.22
N GLY A 51 1.50 9.15 -6.41
CA GLY A 51 0.51 8.60 -5.50
C GLY A 51 0.71 7.10 -5.34
N TRP A 52 -0.37 6.35 -5.52
CA TRP A 52 -0.43 4.89 -5.35
C TRP A 52 0.59 4.13 -6.18
N THR A 53 0.56 4.29 -7.51
CA THR A 53 1.45 3.56 -8.41
C THR A 53 2.92 3.96 -8.20
N TYR A 54 3.18 5.23 -7.93
CA TYR A 54 4.53 5.70 -7.59
C TYR A 54 5.10 4.95 -6.38
N MET A 55 4.33 4.81 -5.28
CA MET A 55 4.81 4.11 -4.09
C MET A 55 4.96 2.61 -4.29
N HIS A 56 4.14 1.98 -5.11
CA HIS A 56 4.38 0.60 -5.54
C HIS A 56 5.69 0.45 -6.33
N ASP A 57 6.01 1.41 -7.21
CA ASP A 57 7.27 1.40 -7.97
C ASP A 57 8.50 1.73 -7.09
N VAL A 58 8.34 2.61 -6.10
CA VAL A 58 9.35 2.84 -5.05
C VAL A 58 9.60 1.53 -4.28
N GLY A 59 8.54 0.82 -3.91
CA GLY A 59 8.64 -0.49 -3.25
C GLY A 59 9.32 -1.55 -4.12
N ARG A 60 9.01 -1.59 -5.43
CA ARG A 60 9.70 -2.46 -6.40
C ARG A 60 11.20 -2.16 -6.46
N LYS A 61 11.58 -0.90 -6.56
CA LYS A 61 12.99 -0.47 -6.59
C LYS A 61 13.73 -0.77 -5.29
N TYR A 62 13.06 -0.59 -4.15
CA TYR A 62 13.61 -1.00 -2.85
C TYR A 62 13.92 -2.50 -2.82
N MET A 63 13.00 -3.33 -3.32
CA MET A 63 13.19 -4.77 -3.41
C MET A 63 14.36 -5.13 -4.34
N GLU A 64 14.50 -4.47 -5.52
CA GLU A 64 15.64 -4.64 -6.43
C GLU A 64 16.97 -4.29 -5.73
N GLU A 65 17.01 -3.16 -5.02
CA GLU A 65 18.22 -2.76 -4.27
C GLU A 65 18.60 -3.78 -3.19
N LYS A 66 17.58 -4.31 -2.48
CA LYS A 66 17.79 -5.27 -1.38
C LYS A 66 18.24 -6.64 -1.85
N LEU A 67 17.71 -7.16 -2.96
CA LEU A 67 17.92 -8.52 -3.40
C LEU A 67 18.92 -8.64 -4.57
N GLY A 68 19.27 -7.50 -5.19
CA GLY A 68 20.30 -7.42 -6.24
C GLY A 68 20.07 -8.42 -7.37
N ASP A 69 21.15 -9.07 -7.78
CA ASP A 69 21.17 -10.02 -8.89
C ASP A 69 20.38 -11.32 -8.64
N SER A 70 19.76 -11.48 -7.46
CA SER A 70 18.94 -12.68 -7.18
C SER A 70 17.55 -12.62 -7.82
N ILE A 71 17.14 -11.44 -8.27
CA ILE A 71 15.83 -11.19 -8.90
C ILE A 71 15.97 -10.30 -10.14
N SER A 72 14.96 -10.38 -10.99
CA SER A 72 14.74 -9.38 -12.04
C SER A 72 13.28 -8.93 -12.01
N THR A 73 12.99 -7.67 -12.25
CA THR A 73 11.62 -7.16 -12.23
C THR A 73 11.14 -6.69 -13.60
N THR A 74 9.83 -6.80 -13.80
CA THR A 74 9.11 -6.26 -14.96
C THR A 74 7.81 -5.66 -14.48
N TYR A 75 7.39 -4.52 -15.03
CA TYR A 75 6.06 -3.98 -14.75
C TYR A 75 5.30 -3.67 -16.04
N ILE A 76 3.97 -3.65 -15.92
CA ILE A 76 3.05 -3.18 -16.96
C ILE A 76 2.19 -2.12 -16.30
N GLU A 77 2.24 -0.89 -16.83
CA GLU A 77 1.54 0.26 -16.31
C GLU A 77 0.25 0.57 -17.07
N ASN A 78 -0.62 1.40 -16.48
CA ASN A 78 -1.88 1.85 -17.07
C ASN A 78 -2.77 0.68 -17.52
N VAL A 79 -2.83 -0.37 -16.70
CA VAL A 79 -3.65 -1.56 -16.99
C VAL A 79 -5.07 -1.30 -16.47
N PRO A 80 -6.09 -1.26 -17.34
CA PRO A 80 -7.46 -1.10 -16.88
C PRO A 80 -7.97 -2.31 -16.10
N GLU A 81 -8.84 -2.09 -15.12
CA GLU A 81 -9.44 -3.11 -14.24
C GLU A 81 -10.55 -3.91 -14.96
N ASN A 82 -10.23 -4.51 -16.08
CA ASN A 82 -11.14 -5.28 -16.92
C ASN A 82 -10.40 -6.49 -17.54
N ALA A 83 -10.85 -7.00 -18.69
CA ALA A 83 -10.20 -8.11 -19.39
C ALA A 83 -8.73 -7.83 -19.81
N ASP A 84 -8.30 -6.56 -19.86
CA ASP A 84 -6.89 -6.22 -20.11
C ASP A 84 -6.00 -6.60 -18.93
N ALA A 85 -6.51 -6.53 -17.70
CA ALA A 85 -5.81 -7.02 -16.54
C ALA A 85 -5.55 -8.53 -16.62
N VAL A 86 -6.57 -9.31 -16.97
CA VAL A 86 -6.40 -10.77 -17.20
C VAL A 86 -5.30 -11.04 -18.23
N ARG A 87 -5.31 -10.31 -19.37
CA ARG A 87 -4.30 -10.48 -20.42
C ARG A 87 -2.89 -10.12 -19.94
N SER A 88 -2.77 -9.03 -19.19
CA SER A 88 -1.49 -8.54 -18.68
C SER A 88 -0.90 -9.46 -17.61
N ILE A 89 -1.70 -9.91 -16.66
CA ILE A 89 -1.30 -10.85 -15.61
C ILE A 89 -0.88 -12.19 -16.25
N ARG A 90 -1.72 -12.73 -17.17
CA ARG A 90 -1.42 -13.97 -17.91
C ARG A 90 -0.13 -13.86 -18.73
N LYS A 91 0.13 -12.71 -19.35
CA LYS A 91 1.37 -12.45 -20.10
C LYS A 91 2.61 -12.57 -19.21
N LEU A 92 2.58 -12.01 -18.00
CA LEU A 92 3.67 -12.13 -17.05
C LEU A 92 3.86 -13.59 -16.61
N ALA A 93 2.79 -14.29 -16.26
CA ALA A 93 2.84 -15.70 -15.86
C ALA A 93 3.42 -16.57 -17.00
N GLN A 94 2.96 -16.40 -18.24
CA GLN A 94 3.46 -17.12 -19.43
C GLN A 94 4.93 -16.81 -19.75
N SER A 95 5.43 -15.62 -19.40
CA SER A 95 6.84 -15.24 -19.60
C SER A 95 7.77 -15.77 -18.50
N GLY A 96 7.25 -16.62 -17.61
CA GLY A 96 8.03 -17.31 -16.60
C GLY A 96 8.34 -16.45 -15.38
N HIS A 97 7.44 -15.55 -14.98
CA HIS A 97 7.53 -14.85 -13.69
C HIS A 97 7.16 -15.82 -12.56
N ASP A 98 7.93 -15.79 -11.49
CA ASP A 98 7.75 -16.64 -10.31
C ASP A 98 6.80 -16.03 -9.30
N LEU A 99 6.76 -14.69 -9.24
CA LEU A 99 5.92 -13.88 -8.35
C LEU A 99 5.33 -12.70 -9.13
N ILE A 100 4.04 -12.45 -8.97
CA ILE A 100 3.36 -11.34 -9.64
C ILE A 100 2.56 -10.54 -8.59
N PHE A 101 2.86 -9.25 -8.50
CA PHE A 101 2.10 -8.29 -7.71
C PHE A 101 1.04 -7.62 -8.58
N THR A 102 -0.21 -7.67 -8.15
CA THR A 102 -1.34 -6.98 -8.79
C THR A 102 -1.83 -5.87 -7.85
N THR A 103 -1.59 -4.61 -8.24
CA THR A 103 -1.61 -3.48 -7.32
C THR A 103 -2.88 -2.62 -7.45
N SER A 104 -4.05 -3.24 -7.52
CA SER A 104 -5.32 -2.54 -7.40
C SER A 104 -6.43 -3.46 -6.91
N PHE A 105 -7.37 -2.92 -6.12
CA PHE A 105 -8.49 -3.66 -5.55
C PHE A 105 -9.27 -4.47 -6.58
N ASN A 106 -9.63 -3.85 -7.70
CA ASN A 106 -10.46 -4.49 -8.72
C ASN A 106 -9.69 -5.50 -9.61
N TYR A 107 -8.40 -5.76 -9.36
CA TYR A 107 -7.69 -6.87 -10.02
C TYR A 107 -7.94 -8.24 -9.36
N MET A 108 -8.77 -8.31 -8.32
CA MET A 108 -8.94 -9.53 -7.53
C MET A 108 -9.42 -10.70 -8.38
N ASP A 109 -10.55 -10.58 -9.07
CA ASP A 109 -11.12 -11.65 -9.89
C ASP A 109 -10.19 -12.06 -11.04
N GLN A 110 -9.52 -11.09 -11.66
CA GLN A 110 -8.56 -11.29 -12.74
C GLN A 110 -7.31 -12.04 -12.24
N THR A 111 -6.84 -11.72 -11.04
CA THR A 111 -5.72 -12.43 -10.40
C THR A 111 -6.09 -13.87 -10.09
N LEU A 112 -7.27 -14.10 -9.49
CA LEU A 112 -7.77 -15.42 -9.17
C LEU A 112 -8.02 -16.28 -10.42
N GLU A 113 -8.50 -15.67 -11.52
CA GLU A 113 -8.67 -16.36 -12.81
C GLU A 113 -7.32 -16.89 -13.31
N VAL A 114 -6.30 -16.02 -13.41
CA VAL A 114 -4.99 -16.40 -13.94
C VAL A 114 -4.25 -17.33 -12.98
N ALA A 115 -4.37 -17.13 -11.67
CA ALA A 115 -3.70 -17.98 -10.68
C ALA A 115 -4.13 -19.45 -10.77
N LYS A 116 -5.38 -19.74 -11.13
CA LYS A 116 -5.88 -21.12 -11.38
C LYS A 116 -5.23 -21.77 -12.60
N GLU A 117 -4.82 -20.97 -13.60
CA GLU A 117 -4.14 -21.47 -14.80
C GLU A 117 -2.65 -21.74 -14.56
N PHE A 118 -2.05 -21.03 -13.57
CA PHE A 118 -0.62 -21.08 -13.26
C PHE A 118 -0.36 -21.40 -11.78
N PRO A 119 -0.61 -22.64 -11.32
CA PRO A 119 -0.54 -23.00 -9.90
C PRO A 119 0.87 -22.88 -9.30
N ASP A 120 1.91 -22.92 -10.10
CA ASP A 120 3.30 -22.78 -9.63
C ASP A 120 3.73 -21.32 -9.44
N VAL A 121 3.07 -20.37 -10.11
CA VAL A 121 3.31 -18.93 -9.97
C VAL A 121 2.66 -18.42 -8.69
N LYS A 122 3.36 -17.56 -7.96
CA LYS A 122 2.84 -16.90 -6.75
C LYS A 122 2.27 -15.54 -7.10
N PHE A 123 1.18 -15.18 -6.45
CA PHE A 123 0.50 -13.89 -6.67
C PHE A 123 0.31 -13.18 -5.33
N GLU A 124 0.62 -11.90 -5.31
CA GLU A 124 0.38 -10.98 -4.20
C GLU A 124 -0.61 -9.91 -4.69
N HIS A 125 -1.82 -9.92 -4.15
CA HIS A 125 -2.88 -9.01 -4.57
C HIS A 125 -3.12 -7.92 -3.53
N ALA A 126 -2.93 -6.65 -3.93
CA ALA A 126 -3.15 -5.49 -3.07
C ALA A 126 -4.63 -5.28 -2.78
N THR A 127 -4.94 -5.04 -1.52
CA THR A 127 -6.27 -4.65 -1.00
C THR A 127 -7.40 -5.65 -1.26
N GLY A 128 -7.07 -6.87 -1.71
CA GLY A 128 -8.04 -7.93 -1.93
C GLY A 128 -8.45 -8.66 -0.66
N PHE A 129 -9.46 -9.54 -0.77
CA PHE A 129 -9.98 -10.34 0.34
C PHE A 129 -10.22 -11.82 -0.03
N GLN A 130 -9.92 -12.22 -1.26
CA GLN A 130 -10.01 -13.62 -1.71
C GLN A 130 -8.61 -14.17 -2.00
N ARG A 131 -8.36 -15.39 -1.57
CA ARG A 131 -7.07 -16.08 -1.69
C ARG A 131 -7.21 -17.46 -2.30
N LEU A 132 -6.11 -17.98 -2.85
CA LEU A 132 -5.90 -19.37 -3.25
C LEU A 132 -4.58 -19.86 -2.65
N ASP A 133 -4.25 -21.12 -2.81
CA ASP A 133 -2.98 -21.69 -2.33
C ASP A 133 -1.74 -20.96 -2.89
N ASN A 134 -1.90 -20.32 -4.06
CA ASN A 134 -0.86 -19.52 -4.72
C ASN A 134 -1.19 -18.03 -4.83
N VAL A 135 -2.21 -17.53 -4.12
CA VAL A 135 -2.59 -16.11 -4.06
C VAL A 135 -2.64 -15.66 -2.62
N SER A 136 -1.80 -14.69 -2.25
CA SER A 136 -1.89 -13.89 -1.02
C SER A 136 -2.65 -12.60 -1.25
N THR A 137 -3.14 -12.01 -0.18
CA THR A 137 -3.63 -10.64 -0.15
C THR A 137 -2.80 -9.79 0.81
N TYR A 138 -2.61 -8.52 0.48
CA TYR A 138 -1.98 -7.55 1.37
C TYR A 138 -2.65 -6.20 1.29
N SER A 139 -2.68 -5.50 2.40
CA SER A 139 -3.20 -4.14 2.49
C SER A 139 -2.51 -3.40 3.63
N ALA A 140 -2.61 -2.07 3.62
CA ALA A 140 -2.16 -1.27 4.73
C ALA A 140 -3.35 -0.74 5.55
N ARG A 141 -3.12 -0.46 6.84
CA ARG A 141 -4.10 0.17 7.73
C ARG A 141 -4.13 1.68 7.50
N PHE A 142 -4.43 2.10 6.26
CA PHE A 142 -4.46 3.53 5.85
C PHE A 142 -5.29 4.39 6.81
N TYR A 143 -6.34 3.80 7.40
CA TYR A 143 -7.22 4.49 8.35
C TYR A 143 -6.48 5.01 9.60
N GLU A 144 -5.35 4.42 9.96
CA GLU A 144 -4.51 4.90 11.05
C GLU A 144 -3.96 6.29 10.72
N GLY A 145 -3.35 6.46 9.54
CA GLY A 145 -2.91 7.77 9.04
C GLY A 145 -4.07 8.74 8.83
N ARG A 146 -5.28 8.25 8.46
CA ARG A 146 -6.48 9.09 8.37
C ARG A 146 -6.86 9.71 9.71
N SER A 147 -6.67 9.00 10.82
CA SER A 147 -6.91 9.57 12.15
C SER A 147 -5.92 10.70 12.47
N VAL A 148 -4.65 10.54 12.10
CA VAL A 148 -3.63 11.59 12.31
C VAL A 148 -3.98 12.85 11.53
N ILE A 149 -4.23 12.73 10.21
CA ILE A 149 -4.60 13.90 9.40
C ILE A 149 -5.97 14.46 9.76
N GLY A 150 -6.90 13.65 10.25
CA GLY A 150 -8.20 14.10 10.78
C GLY A 150 -8.04 14.99 12.01
N HIS A 151 -7.18 14.60 12.95
CA HIS A 151 -6.84 15.42 14.12
C HIS A 151 -6.26 16.78 13.71
N ILE A 152 -5.29 16.77 12.77
CA ILE A 152 -4.70 18.02 12.26
C ILE A 152 -5.77 18.87 11.57
N ALA A 153 -6.58 18.30 10.71
CA ALA A 153 -7.63 19.02 9.98
C ALA A 153 -8.66 19.65 10.90
N GLY A 154 -9.10 18.93 11.94
CA GLY A 154 -10.04 19.46 12.93
C GLY A 154 -9.51 20.68 13.70
N LYS A 155 -8.18 20.70 13.96
CA LYS A 155 -7.50 21.84 14.61
C LYS A 155 -7.25 23.02 13.66
N MET A 156 -7.05 22.75 12.35
CA MET A 156 -6.60 23.73 11.36
C MET A 156 -7.73 24.41 10.59
N THR A 157 -8.89 23.75 10.45
CA THR A 157 -10.00 24.34 9.68
C THR A 157 -10.54 25.61 10.33
N GLU A 158 -10.70 26.66 9.55
CA GLU A 158 -11.32 27.94 9.96
C GLU A 158 -12.80 28.00 9.60
N THR A 159 -13.20 27.28 8.52
CA THR A 159 -14.60 27.27 8.05
C THR A 159 -15.42 26.13 8.62
N ASN A 160 -14.80 25.22 9.38
CA ASN A 160 -15.37 23.95 9.81
C ASN A 160 -15.84 23.08 8.63
N THR A 161 -15.36 23.33 7.41
CA THR A 161 -15.77 22.60 6.21
C THR A 161 -14.55 22.00 5.53
N ILE A 162 -14.48 20.68 5.48
CA ILE A 162 -13.40 19.93 4.87
C ILE A 162 -13.93 19.24 3.60
N GLY A 163 -13.21 19.36 2.50
CA GLY A 163 -13.53 18.68 1.25
C GLY A 163 -12.80 17.35 1.17
N TYR A 164 -13.52 16.26 0.93
CA TYR A 164 -12.96 14.92 0.81
C TYR A 164 -13.27 14.32 -0.57
N ILE A 165 -12.24 14.08 -1.37
CA ILE A 165 -12.34 13.49 -2.70
C ILE A 165 -12.07 12.01 -2.59
N VAL A 166 -12.95 11.18 -3.13
CA VAL A 166 -12.88 9.73 -2.99
C VAL A 166 -13.14 8.99 -4.30
N SER A 167 -12.51 7.84 -4.43
CA SER A 167 -12.54 7.01 -5.63
C SER A 167 -13.82 6.17 -5.74
N PHE A 168 -13.90 5.05 -5.03
CA PHE A 168 -15.00 4.09 -5.11
C PHE A 168 -15.58 3.80 -3.72
N PRO A 169 -16.89 3.54 -3.60
CA PRO A 169 -17.55 3.25 -2.33
C PRO A 169 -17.28 1.81 -1.86
N ILE A 170 -16.05 1.54 -1.47
CA ILE A 170 -15.60 0.26 -0.92
C ILE A 170 -15.23 0.40 0.57
N PRO A 171 -15.20 -0.70 1.35
CA PRO A 171 -14.94 -0.65 2.79
C PRO A 171 -13.67 0.12 3.17
N GLU A 172 -12.60 -0.01 2.40
CA GLU A 172 -11.33 0.69 2.64
C GLU A 172 -11.50 2.22 2.62
N VAL A 173 -12.17 2.75 1.60
CA VAL A 173 -12.40 4.18 1.43
C VAL A 173 -13.35 4.71 2.51
N ILE A 174 -14.45 3.99 2.76
CA ILE A 174 -15.45 4.37 3.78
C ILE A 174 -14.84 4.36 5.17
N ARG A 175 -14.04 3.35 5.51
CA ARG A 175 -13.30 3.26 6.76
C ARG A 175 -12.34 4.44 6.92
N GLY A 176 -11.65 4.84 5.84
CA GLY A 176 -10.77 6.01 5.84
C GLY A 176 -11.51 7.31 6.13
N ILE A 177 -12.69 7.53 5.52
CA ILE A 177 -13.56 8.68 5.77
C ILE A 177 -13.99 8.70 7.24
N ASN A 178 -14.46 7.56 7.76
CA ASN A 178 -14.93 7.43 9.13
C ASN A 178 -13.82 7.72 10.15
N ALA A 179 -12.61 7.14 9.97
CA ALA A 179 -11.48 7.38 10.86
C ALA A 179 -11.05 8.84 10.88
N PHE A 180 -11.00 9.47 9.70
CA PHE A 180 -10.73 10.89 9.57
C PHE A 180 -11.75 11.73 10.32
N TYR A 181 -13.05 11.48 10.10
CA TYR A 181 -14.12 12.24 10.75
C TYR A 181 -14.12 12.08 12.26
N LEU A 182 -13.98 10.85 12.76
CA LEU A 182 -13.94 10.58 14.20
C LEU A 182 -12.81 11.36 14.88
N ALA A 183 -11.62 11.40 14.28
CA ALA A 183 -10.51 12.16 14.82
C ALA A 183 -10.72 13.68 14.72
N ALA A 184 -11.24 14.18 13.61
CA ALA A 184 -11.51 15.60 13.41
C ALA A 184 -12.60 16.11 14.35
N SER A 185 -13.72 15.39 14.46
CA SER A 185 -14.84 15.78 15.31
C SER A 185 -14.54 15.72 16.81
N LYS A 186 -13.59 14.87 17.22
CA LYS A 186 -13.13 14.79 18.61
C LYS A 186 -12.47 16.10 19.08
N VAL A 187 -11.79 16.82 18.20
CA VAL A 187 -11.12 18.10 18.50
C VAL A 187 -11.88 19.32 18.01
N ASN A 188 -12.81 19.14 17.08
CA ASN A 188 -13.70 20.18 16.55
C ASN A 188 -15.10 19.59 16.30
N PRO A 189 -16.02 19.68 17.27
CA PRO A 189 -17.37 19.13 17.14
C PRO A 189 -18.23 19.75 16.03
N ASP A 190 -17.86 20.94 15.54
CA ASP A 190 -18.59 21.65 14.48
C ASP A 190 -18.12 21.29 13.07
N VAL A 191 -17.09 20.43 12.95
CA VAL A 191 -16.50 20.05 11.66
C VAL A 191 -17.52 19.30 10.78
N LYS A 192 -17.51 19.63 9.50
CA LYS A 192 -18.30 18.97 8.46
C LYS A 192 -17.39 18.48 7.34
N ILE A 193 -17.70 17.29 6.84
CA ILE A 193 -17.01 16.74 5.66
C ILE A 193 -17.97 16.78 4.47
N LYS A 194 -17.53 17.37 3.37
CA LYS A 194 -18.21 17.30 2.07
C LYS A 194 -17.49 16.30 1.19
N ILE A 195 -18.19 15.29 0.68
CA ILE A 195 -17.61 14.17 -0.04
C ILE A 195 -18.00 14.26 -1.51
N ILE A 196 -17.01 14.09 -2.41
CA ILE A 196 -17.24 13.92 -3.85
C ILE A 196 -16.63 12.60 -4.31
N TRP A 197 -17.48 11.73 -4.87
CA TRP A 197 -17.09 10.45 -5.48
C TRP A 197 -16.75 10.67 -6.95
N VAL A 198 -15.49 10.38 -7.36
CA VAL A 198 -15.03 10.58 -8.76
C VAL A 198 -15.09 9.30 -9.60
N TYR A 199 -15.32 8.16 -8.98
CA TYR A 199 -15.39 6.84 -9.63
C TYR A 199 -14.17 6.54 -10.52
N SER A 200 -13.00 6.89 -10.00
CA SER A 200 -11.69 6.62 -10.59
C SER A 200 -10.64 6.60 -9.50
N TRP A 201 -9.62 5.75 -9.65
CA TRP A 201 -8.43 5.81 -8.81
C TRP A 201 -7.52 6.95 -9.26
N TYR A 202 -7.31 7.09 -10.57
CA TYR A 202 -6.42 8.09 -11.15
C TYR A 202 -7.11 8.79 -12.32
N ASP A 203 -7.51 10.02 -12.14
CA ASP A 203 -8.03 10.93 -13.16
C ASP A 203 -7.77 12.38 -12.71
N PRO A 204 -6.57 12.93 -13.00
CA PRO A 204 -6.18 14.27 -12.53
C PRO A 204 -7.20 15.37 -12.88
N GLY A 205 -7.92 15.22 -14.00
CA GLY A 205 -8.96 16.18 -14.41
C GLY A 205 -10.15 16.16 -13.47
N LYS A 206 -10.74 14.97 -13.24
CA LYS A 206 -11.88 14.81 -12.32
C LYS A 206 -11.50 15.17 -10.89
N GLU A 207 -10.30 14.80 -10.47
CA GLU A 207 -9.80 15.07 -9.12
C GLU A 207 -9.63 16.57 -8.88
N ALA A 208 -9.06 17.32 -9.86
CA ALA A 208 -8.96 18.77 -9.78
C ALA A 208 -10.34 19.46 -9.80
N ASP A 209 -11.28 18.98 -10.62
CA ASP A 209 -12.65 19.50 -10.70
C ASP A 209 -13.40 19.28 -9.38
N ALA A 210 -13.23 18.11 -8.76
CA ALA A 210 -13.78 17.80 -7.45
C ALA A 210 -13.21 18.72 -6.36
N ALA A 211 -11.88 18.93 -6.34
CA ALA A 211 -11.23 19.85 -5.42
C ALA A 211 -11.78 21.28 -5.58
N ASN A 212 -11.81 21.81 -6.79
CA ASN A 212 -12.34 23.14 -7.06
C ASN A 212 -13.82 23.27 -6.65
N THR A 213 -14.63 22.23 -6.86
CA THR A 213 -16.02 22.21 -6.45
C THR A 213 -16.15 22.28 -4.93
N LEU A 214 -15.39 21.52 -4.18
CA LEU A 214 -15.38 21.51 -2.72
C LEU A 214 -14.90 22.84 -2.15
N ILE A 215 -13.84 23.43 -2.73
CA ILE A 215 -13.34 24.76 -2.36
C ILE A 215 -14.42 25.82 -2.58
N ASN A 216 -15.08 25.81 -3.74
CA ASN A 216 -16.19 26.74 -4.03
C ASN A 216 -17.39 26.54 -3.09
N GLN A 217 -17.53 25.40 -2.46
CA GLN A 217 -18.54 25.12 -1.44
C GLN A 217 -18.09 25.48 -0.01
N GLY A 218 -16.92 26.12 0.14
CA GLY A 218 -16.40 26.61 1.40
C GLY A 218 -15.42 25.70 2.12
N ALA A 219 -14.94 24.64 1.49
CA ALA A 219 -13.88 23.83 2.08
C ALA A 219 -12.56 24.62 2.09
N ASP A 220 -11.91 24.67 3.26
CA ASP A 220 -10.61 25.31 3.48
C ASP A 220 -9.47 24.28 3.64
N ILE A 221 -9.83 23.00 3.67
CA ILE A 221 -8.90 21.88 3.67
C ILE A 221 -9.38 20.83 2.66
N ILE A 222 -8.46 20.32 1.82
CA ILE A 222 -8.74 19.26 0.86
C ILE A 222 -8.03 17.97 1.31
N VAL A 223 -8.80 16.89 1.35
CA VAL A 223 -8.35 15.51 1.62
C VAL A 223 -8.74 14.66 0.42
N GLN A 224 -7.91 13.69 0.10
CA GLN A 224 -8.21 12.78 -1.02
C GLN A 224 -7.93 11.31 -0.68
N HIS A 225 -8.65 10.43 -1.37
CA HIS A 225 -8.36 9.00 -1.50
C HIS A 225 -8.44 8.65 -3.00
N THR A 226 -7.63 9.37 -3.77
CA THR A 226 -7.38 9.25 -5.21
C THR A 226 -5.88 9.46 -5.44
N ASP A 227 -5.37 9.14 -6.62
CA ASP A 227 -3.95 8.86 -6.80
C ASP A 227 -3.12 10.02 -7.37
N SER A 228 -3.76 11.10 -7.88
CA SER A 228 -3.01 12.21 -8.45
C SER A 228 -2.73 13.32 -7.43
N TYR A 229 -1.72 14.12 -7.71
CA TYR A 229 -1.43 15.35 -6.94
C TYR A 229 -2.29 16.55 -7.37
N ALA A 230 -3.21 16.38 -8.33
CA ALA A 230 -4.03 17.48 -8.86
C ALA A 230 -4.92 18.17 -7.80
N PRO A 231 -5.53 17.47 -6.81
CA PRO A 231 -6.26 18.13 -5.73
C PRO A 231 -5.38 19.04 -4.88
N CYS A 232 -4.17 18.62 -4.58
CA CYS A 232 -3.20 19.41 -3.82
C CYS A 232 -2.81 20.69 -4.58
N GLN A 233 -2.58 20.59 -5.90
CA GLN A 233 -2.32 21.76 -6.74
C GLN A 233 -3.53 22.71 -6.84
N ALA A 234 -4.74 22.16 -6.85
CA ALA A 234 -5.95 22.99 -6.83
C ALA A 234 -6.07 23.76 -5.50
N ALA A 235 -5.77 23.10 -4.37
CA ALA A 235 -5.71 23.72 -3.04
C ALA A 235 -4.65 24.82 -2.96
N GLU A 236 -3.43 24.56 -3.43
CA GLU A 236 -2.34 25.54 -3.55
C GLU A 236 -2.77 26.78 -4.30
N LYS A 237 -3.37 26.59 -5.49
CA LYS A 237 -3.84 27.69 -6.33
C LYS A 237 -4.94 28.52 -5.68
N ALA A 238 -5.77 27.90 -4.89
CA ALA A 238 -6.88 28.54 -4.19
C ALA A 238 -6.47 29.17 -2.84
N GLY A 239 -5.25 28.89 -2.36
CA GLY A 239 -4.77 29.35 -1.06
C GLY A 239 -5.44 28.64 0.12
N VAL A 240 -5.88 27.38 -0.05
CA VAL A 240 -6.41 26.52 0.99
C VAL A 240 -5.43 25.37 1.28
N LEU A 241 -5.63 24.66 2.38
CA LEU A 241 -4.72 23.60 2.81
C LEU A 241 -5.05 22.24 2.19
N ALA A 242 -4.09 21.32 2.19
CA ALA A 242 -4.29 19.96 1.68
C ALA A 242 -3.41 18.94 2.39
N PHE A 243 -3.83 17.68 2.28
CA PHE A 243 -3.02 16.51 2.61
C PHE A 243 -2.70 15.72 1.35
N GLY A 244 -1.49 15.17 1.29
CA GLY A 244 -1.11 14.23 0.25
C GLY A 244 -1.67 12.83 0.49
N GLN A 245 -1.70 12.01 -0.57
CA GLN A 245 -2.19 10.65 -0.56
C GLN A 245 -1.13 9.69 -1.10
N ALA A 246 -0.92 8.58 -0.39
CA ALA A 246 0.02 7.51 -0.67
C ALA A 246 1.50 7.91 -0.66
N SER A 247 1.84 9.14 -0.99
CA SER A 247 3.21 9.67 -0.99
C SER A 247 3.28 11.14 -0.62
N ASN A 248 4.51 11.63 -0.36
CA ASN A 248 4.77 13.06 -0.16
C ASN A 248 4.56 13.84 -1.46
N GLN A 249 3.58 14.72 -1.47
CA GLN A 249 3.22 15.56 -2.62
C GLN A 249 3.66 17.03 -2.44
N GLU A 250 4.43 17.35 -1.41
CA GLU A 250 4.86 18.72 -1.08
C GLU A 250 5.52 19.46 -2.26
N ALA A 251 6.27 18.75 -3.09
CA ALA A 251 6.93 19.33 -4.26
C ALA A 251 5.95 19.97 -5.28
N PHE A 252 4.67 19.57 -5.26
CA PHE A 252 3.63 20.05 -6.17
C PHE A 252 2.75 21.16 -5.59
N CYS A 253 2.76 21.33 -4.26
CA CYS A 253 1.89 22.23 -3.53
C CYS A 253 2.51 22.66 -2.17
N PRO A 254 3.70 23.26 -2.15
CA PRO A 254 4.49 23.50 -0.93
C PRO A 254 3.83 24.43 0.07
N ASN A 255 2.89 25.30 -0.35
CA ASN A 255 2.18 26.21 0.53
C ASN A 255 0.79 25.70 0.95
N ALA A 256 0.36 24.54 0.45
CA ALA A 256 -0.90 23.88 0.81
C ALA A 256 -0.67 22.56 1.55
N HIS A 257 0.37 21.82 1.19
CA HIS A 257 0.65 20.49 1.70
C HIS A 257 1.11 20.50 3.15
N MET A 258 0.27 19.98 4.04
CA MET A 258 0.57 19.89 5.48
C MET A 258 1.43 18.68 5.85
N THR A 259 1.07 17.53 5.30
CA THR A 259 1.74 16.22 5.37
C THR A 259 1.01 15.24 4.46
N ALA A 260 1.46 14.01 4.37
CA ALA A 260 0.77 12.92 3.66
C ALA A 260 0.80 11.63 4.47
N ILE A 261 -0.11 10.71 4.14
CA ILE A 261 -0.01 9.31 4.52
C ILE A 261 0.83 8.63 3.44
N GLU A 262 1.93 7.98 3.81
CA GLU A 262 2.80 7.26 2.87
C GLU A 262 2.60 5.75 2.98
N ASP A 263 2.63 5.08 1.84
CA ASP A 263 2.47 3.64 1.71
C ASP A 263 3.84 2.98 1.51
N ILE A 264 4.37 2.31 2.53
CA ILE A 264 5.73 1.77 2.55
C ILE A 264 5.75 0.29 2.15
N TRP A 265 5.64 0.01 0.86
CA TRP A 265 5.57 -1.36 0.32
C TRP A 265 6.90 -2.11 0.26
N GLY A 266 8.01 -1.39 0.23
CA GLY A 266 9.33 -1.95 -0.06
C GLY A 266 9.74 -3.13 0.82
N PRO A 267 9.71 -3.02 2.16
CA PRO A 267 10.05 -4.11 3.07
C PRO A 267 9.18 -5.35 2.87
N TYR A 268 7.89 -5.17 2.64
CA TYR A 268 6.95 -6.25 2.34
C TYR A 268 7.32 -6.97 1.04
N TYR A 269 7.56 -6.24 -0.03
CA TYR A 269 7.94 -6.81 -1.32
C TYR A 269 9.23 -7.60 -1.25
N ALA A 270 10.23 -7.04 -0.57
CA ALA A 270 11.51 -7.71 -0.37
C ALA A 270 11.34 -9.03 0.43
N ALA A 271 10.51 -9.02 1.48
CA ALA A 271 10.23 -10.21 2.27
C ALA A 271 9.50 -11.30 1.46
N LYS A 272 8.50 -10.94 0.65
CA LYS A 272 7.76 -11.89 -0.18
C LYS A 272 8.63 -12.47 -1.31
N ALA A 273 9.43 -11.64 -1.97
CA ALA A 273 10.40 -12.09 -2.97
C ALA A 273 11.45 -13.01 -2.35
N GLN A 274 11.97 -12.68 -1.17
CA GLN A 274 12.91 -13.55 -0.45
C GLN A 274 12.26 -14.89 -0.09
N ALA A 275 11.01 -14.90 0.35
CA ALA A 275 10.27 -16.13 0.64
C ALA A 275 10.10 -17.03 -0.61
N VAL A 276 9.95 -16.43 -1.81
CA VAL A 276 9.93 -17.16 -3.08
C VAL A 276 11.31 -17.73 -3.41
N LEU A 277 12.39 -16.96 -3.19
CA LEU A 277 13.78 -17.43 -3.36
C LEU A 277 14.09 -18.63 -2.47
N ASP A 278 13.65 -18.58 -1.20
CA ASP A 278 13.90 -19.61 -0.20
C ASP A 278 12.93 -20.81 -0.31
N GLY A 279 11.90 -20.72 -1.15
CA GLY A 279 10.85 -21.73 -1.27
C GLY A 279 9.95 -21.84 -0.04
N THR A 280 9.86 -20.78 0.77
CA THR A 280 9.07 -20.71 2.01
C THR A 280 7.79 -19.89 1.87
N TRP A 281 7.54 -19.32 0.70
CA TRP A 281 6.36 -18.51 0.44
C TRP A 281 5.06 -19.28 0.74
N LYS A 282 4.13 -18.59 1.38
CA LYS A 282 2.79 -19.11 1.71
C LYS A 282 1.74 -18.07 1.38
N SER A 283 0.57 -18.56 0.99
CA SER A 283 -0.62 -17.72 0.88
C SER A 283 -1.06 -17.28 2.28
N GLU A 284 -1.18 -15.97 2.47
CA GLU A 284 -1.62 -15.37 3.73
C GLU A 284 -2.33 -14.04 3.47
N ASP A 285 -2.98 -13.52 4.51
CA ASP A 285 -3.53 -12.19 4.53
C ASP A 285 -2.62 -11.28 5.38
N THR A 286 -2.15 -10.20 4.80
CA THR A 286 -1.30 -9.23 5.48
C THR A 286 -2.02 -7.90 5.55
N TRP A 287 -2.21 -7.37 6.76
CA TRP A 287 -2.82 -6.07 6.98
C TRP A 287 -2.05 -5.31 8.05
N HIS A 288 -1.03 -4.59 7.61
CA HIS A 288 -0.07 -3.89 8.45
C HIS A 288 -0.34 -2.39 8.50
N GLY A 289 0.12 -1.73 9.57
CA GLY A 289 -0.06 -0.31 9.81
C GLY A 289 1.24 0.38 10.21
N PHE A 290 1.13 1.40 11.07
CA PHE A 290 2.29 2.11 11.64
C PHE A 290 3.23 1.16 12.38
N LYS A 291 2.67 0.26 13.17
CA LYS A 291 3.44 -0.68 13.99
C LYS A 291 4.43 -1.52 13.18
N GLU A 292 4.05 -1.96 12.00
CA GLU A 292 4.89 -2.76 11.12
C GLU A 292 5.63 -1.91 10.06
N GLY A 293 5.43 -0.58 10.09
CA GLY A 293 6.07 0.34 9.14
C GLY A 293 5.57 0.21 7.71
N MET A 294 4.30 -0.21 7.51
CA MET A 294 3.67 -0.21 6.19
C MET A 294 2.90 1.08 5.90
N VAL A 295 2.61 1.85 6.94
CA VAL A 295 2.07 3.21 6.89
C VAL A 295 3.02 4.11 7.66
N GLU A 296 3.38 5.23 7.07
CA GLU A 296 4.17 6.29 7.70
C GLU A 296 3.55 7.65 7.39
N MET A 297 3.88 8.66 8.19
CA MET A 297 3.53 10.04 7.86
C MET A 297 4.72 10.71 7.17
N SER A 298 4.46 11.45 6.09
CA SER A 298 5.42 12.37 5.49
C SER A 298 5.92 13.41 6.50
N PRO A 299 7.06 14.04 6.27
CA PRO A 299 7.47 15.17 7.06
C PRO A 299 6.36 16.22 7.18
N TYR A 300 6.15 16.71 8.39
CA TYR A 300 5.19 17.78 8.66
C TYR A 300 5.72 19.12 8.17
N ASN A 301 4.89 19.87 7.46
CA ASN A 301 5.27 21.19 6.96
C ASN A 301 5.27 22.23 8.09
N GLU A 302 6.46 22.52 8.63
CA GLU A 302 6.66 23.46 9.74
C GLU A 302 6.33 24.92 9.38
N ASN A 303 6.15 25.25 8.09
CA ASN A 303 5.70 26.58 7.68
C ASN A 303 4.17 26.74 7.82
N LEU A 304 3.43 25.63 7.85
CA LEU A 304 1.98 25.61 7.93
C LEU A 304 1.48 25.16 9.31
N LEU A 305 2.20 24.24 9.94
CA LEU A 305 1.79 23.62 11.21
C LEU A 305 2.66 24.14 12.36
N SER A 306 2.02 24.44 13.48
CA SER A 306 2.75 24.83 14.69
C SER A 306 3.51 23.62 15.27
N ALA A 307 4.61 23.92 16.00
CA ALA A 307 5.40 22.88 16.67
C ALA A 307 4.56 22.06 17.68
N ASP A 308 3.60 22.69 18.35
CA ASP A 308 2.71 22.00 19.29
C ASP A 308 1.77 21.02 18.56
N LEU A 309 1.19 21.41 17.41
CA LEU A 309 0.32 20.54 16.63
C LEU A 309 1.10 19.36 16.00
N ILE A 310 2.32 19.62 15.55
CA ILE A 310 3.23 18.55 15.08
C ILE A 310 3.55 17.57 16.23
N ALA A 311 3.78 18.07 17.44
CA ALA A 311 4.01 17.22 18.61
C ALA A 311 2.77 16.39 18.97
N GLU A 312 1.54 16.96 18.90
CA GLU A 312 0.28 16.23 19.07
C GLU A 312 0.13 15.12 18.02
N ALA A 313 0.42 15.41 16.74
CA ALA A 313 0.34 14.43 15.65
C ALA A 313 1.32 13.27 15.86
N LYS A 314 2.57 13.57 16.17
CA LYS A 314 3.60 12.54 16.47
C LYS A 314 3.27 11.71 17.71
N ALA A 315 2.66 12.31 18.73
CA ALA A 315 2.18 11.56 19.89
C ALA A 315 1.03 10.60 19.51
N MET A 316 0.16 10.98 18.59
CA MET A 316 -0.89 10.12 18.06
C MET A 316 -0.32 8.96 17.24
N GLU A 317 0.67 9.22 16.36
CA GLU A 317 1.39 8.15 15.64
C GLU A 317 1.98 7.13 16.62
N ALA A 318 2.70 7.59 17.63
CA ALA A 318 3.29 6.72 18.65
C ALA A 318 2.24 5.92 19.42
N ALA A 319 1.10 6.52 19.74
CA ALA A 319 0.00 5.85 20.43
C ALA A 319 -0.72 4.81 19.55
N ILE A 320 -0.78 5.03 18.24
CA ILE A 320 -1.27 4.02 17.29
C ILE A 320 -0.27 2.87 17.19
N GLU A 321 1.02 3.17 17.07
CA GLU A 321 2.10 2.18 16.93
C GLU A 321 2.19 1.26 18.15
N ASP A 322 2.07 1.81 19.38
CA ASP A 322 2.11 1.03 20.62
C ASP A 322 0.77 0.41 21.01
N GLY A 323 -0.33 0.74 20.29
CA GLY A 323 -1.67 0.22 20.48
C GLY A 323 -2.45 0.87 21.62
N SER A 324 -1.98 1.99 22.19
CA SER A 324 -2.71 2.74 23.23
C SER A 324 -3.79 3.65 22.66
N PHE A 325 -3.83 3.86 21.35
CA PHE A 325 -4.91 4.52 20.61
C PHE A 325 -5.40 3.64 19.48
N HIS A 326 -6.70 3.58 19.27
CA HIS A 326 -7.31 2.96 18.11
C HIS A 326 -8.33 3.89 17.46
N SER A 327 -8.31 4.00 16.11
CA SER A 327 -9.19 4.89 15.35
C SER A 327 -10.68 4.63 15.58
N PHE A 328 -11.04 3.40 15.92
CA PHE A 328 -12.42 2.93 16.11
C PHE A 328 -12.64 2.37 17.51
N GLU A 329 -12.25 3.13 18.53
CA GLU A 329 -12.61 2.89 19.93
C GLU A 329 -13.98 3.51 20.22
N GLY A 330 -14.88 2.72 20.80
CA GLY A 330 -16.26 3.13 21.10
C GLY A 330 -16.40 4.10 22.28
N PRO A 331 -17.59 4.70 22.43
CA PRO A 331 -18.82 4.35 21.69
C PRO A 331 -18.87 4.99 20.29
N ILE A 332 -19.21 4.20 19.28
CA ILE A 332 -19.40 4.68 17.91
C ILE A 332 -20.81 4.33 17.46
N TYR A 333 -21.48 5.32 16.87
CA TYR A 333 -22.81 5.20 16.29
C TYR A 333 -22.72 5.37 14.77
N ASN A 334 -23.56 4.64 14.02
CA ASN A 334 -23.73 4.89 12.59
C ASN A 334 -24.68 6.08 12.34
N GLN A 335 -24.88 6.47 11.08
CA GLN A 335 -25.78 7.57 10.70
C GLN A 335 -27.23 7.38 11.17
N ALA A 336 -27.70 6.13 11.29
CA ALA A 336 -29.04 5.82 11.81
C ALA A 336 -29.16 5.96 13.33
N GLY A 337 -28.06 6.25 14.03
CA GLY A 337 -28.01 6.35 15.49
C GLY A 337 -27.91 4.99 16.19
N GLU A 338 -27.58 3.93 15.45
CA GLU A 338 -27.38 2.61 16.02
C GLU A 338 -25.94 2.49 16.57
N LEU A 339 -25.80 1.94 17.78
CA LEU A 339 -24.51 1.68 18.41
C LEU A 339 -23.81 0.53 17.67
N VAL A 340 -22.66 0.81 17.03
CA VAL A 340 -21.88 -0.18 16.25
C VAL A 340 -20.62 -0.62 16.97
N VAL A 341 -20.04 0.22 17.84
CA VAL A 341 -18.94 -0.15 18.75
C VAL A 341 -19.29 0.35 20.13
N ALA A 342 -19.34 -0.54 21.14
CA ALA A 342 -19.74 -0.17 22.49
C ALA A 342 -18.62 0.61 23.22
N GLU A 343 -18.99 1.31 24.29
CA GLU A 343 -18.01 2.04 25.11
C GLU A 343 -16.93 1.11 25.67
N GLY A 344 -15.66 1.47 25.47
CA GLY A 344 -14.49 0.69 25.88
C GLY A 344 -14.19 -0.52 25.01
N GLU A 345 -14.93 -0.73 23.92
CA GLU A 345 -14.62 -1.73 22.90
C GLU A 345 -13.91 -1.11 21.71
N VAL A 346 -13.21 -1.93 20.94
CA VAL A 346 -12.53 -1.56 19.70
C VAL A 346 -13.13 -2.39 18.57
N ALA A 347 -13.39 -1.75 17.43
CA ALA A 347 -13.85 -2.47 16.25
C ALA A 347 -12.80 -3.51 15.79
N ASP A 348 -13.23 -4.74 15.61
CA ASP A 348 -12.36 -5.82 15.15
C ASP A 348 -12.07 -5.72 13.65
N ASP A 349 -11.06 -6.47 13.19
CA ASP A 349 -10.65 -6.49 11.78
C ASP A 349 -11.79 -6.94 10.84
N GLY A 350 -12.69 -7.81 11.29
CA GLY A 350 -13.85 -8.25 10.50
C GLY A 350 -14.82 -7.11 10.24
N MET A 351 -15.17 -6.33 11.26
CA MET A 351 -15.99 -5.13 11.12
C MET A 351 -15.30 -4.09 10.22
N LEU A 352 -14.00 -3.85 10.45
CA LEU A 352 -13.24 -2.88 9.68
C LEU A 352 -13.14 -3.28 8.20
N ALA A 353 -12.91 -4.55 7.89
CA ALA A 353 -12.82 -5.06 6.52
C ALA A 353 -14.16 -4.99 5.77
N GLY A 354 -15.28 -5.09 6.50
CA GLY A 354 -16.63 -5.05 5.93
C GLY A 354 -17.37 -3.71 6.11
N MET A 355 -16.68 -2.62 6.51
CA MET A 355 -17.32 -1.36 6.89
C MET A 355 -17.99 -0.67 5.69
N MET A 356 -19.32 -0.73 5.63
CA MET A 356 -20.16 -0.13 4.59
C MET A 356 -21.24 0.80 5.19
N PHE A 357 -20.85 1.59 6.19
CA PHE A 357 -21.69 2.62 6.80
C PHE A 357 -20.84 3.85 7.14
N TYR A 358 -21.45 5.03 7.15
CA TYR A 358 -20.84 6.20 7.74
C TYR A 358 -21.15 6.27 9.25
N VAL A 359 -20.19 6.79 10.00
CA VAL A 359 -20.42 7.13 11.42
C VAL A 359 -21.33 8.34 11.53
N GLN A 360 -22.01 8.47 12.66
CA GLN A 360 -22.89 9.58 12.97
C GLN A 360 -22.14 10.92 12.86
N GLY A 361 -22.77 11.89 12.19
CA GLY A 361 -22.23 13.23 11.95
C GLY A 361 -21.65 13.44 10.55
N ILE A 362 -21.45 12.39 9.77
CA ILE A 362 -21.15 12.52 8.34
C ILE A 362 -22.47 12.64 7.57
N ASP A 363 -22.59 13.68 6.75
CA ASP A 363 -23.77 13.92 5.92
C ASP A 363 -23.66 13.19 4.56
N GLY A 364 -24.81 12.82 3.99
CA GLY A 364 -24.91 12.20 2.67
C GLY A 364 -24.99 10.67 2.72
N ASP A 365 -25.23 10.07 1.54
CA ASP A 365 -25.37 8.63 1.39
C ASP A 365 -24.10 8.03 0.77
N ILE A 366 -23.84 6.78 1.10
CA ILE A 366 -22.85 5.96 0.37
C ILE A 366 -23.51 5.58 -0.96
N PRO A 367 -22.91 5.94 -2.11
CA PRO A 367 -23.43 5.53 -3.41
C PRO A 367 -23.49 4.00 -3.55
N GLN A 368 -24.52 3.52 -4.27
CA GLN A 368 -24.72 2.10 -4.57
C GLN A 368 -24.14 1.72 -5.93
#